data_781410b205bca36e5a170d81706372d8
#
_entry.id   781410b205bca36e5a170d81706372d8
#
_cell.length_a   1.000
_cell.length_b   1.000
_cell.length_c   1.000
_cell.angle_alpha   90.00
_cell.angle_beta   90.00
_cell.angle_gamma   90.00
#
_symmetry.space_group_name_H-M   'P 1'
#
loop_
_entity.id
_entity.type
_entity.pdbx_description
1 polymer ?
#
loop_
_entity_poly.entity_id
_entity_poly.type
_entity_poly.pdbx_seq_one_letter_code
_entity_poly.pdbx_strand_id
1 'polypeptide(L)'
;MKRLFATRMLICLAAVSLTGGALAADTPKRKSGLWEINSRMDGMPSMGAIQQCIDQNTDDLMQQRAKNQKSDCSVMDIKPQGNKVIIHSVCKFEGTTATSDGEFVGAFDLAYKGSINTRYSPPMHGMSESRMSLDAKWLGPCKPGQKPGDVIMPNMGNMGAMMSDPKIQEMMRQRQK
;
A
#
# COMPACT_ATOMS: atom_id res chain seq x y z
N MET A 1 -77.32 -33.44 15.53
CA MET A 1 -76.01 -33.98 15.19
C MET A 1 -75.37 -33.04 14.13
N LYS A 2 -74.61 -32.02 14.59
CA LYS A 2 -73.91 -31.07 13.72
C LYS A 2 -72.44 -31.05 14.17
N ARG A 3 -71.53 -31.56 13.34
CA ARG A 3 -70.09 -31.58 13.61
C ARG A 3 -69.53 -30.24 13.14
N LEU A 4 -68.95 -29.47 14.04
CA LEU A 4 -68.17 -28.25 13.72
C LEU A 4 -66.76 -28.67 13.38
N PHE A 5 -66.32 -28.42 12.14
CA PHE A 5 -64.91 -28.52 11.75
C PHE A 5 -64.23 -27.17 12.01
N ALA A 6 -63.33 -27.16 13.00
CA ALA A 6 -62.47 -25.99 13.27
C ALA A 6 -61.20 -26.10 12.42
N THR A 7 -61.14 -25.29 11.36
CA THR A 7 -59.97 -25.17 10.49
C THR A 7 -58.89 -24.29 11.20
N ARG A 8 -57.82 -24.93 11.67
CA ARG A 8 -56.64 -24.19 12.19
C ARG A 8 -55.76 -23.74 11.01
N MET A 9 -55.80 -22.42 10.78
CA MET A 9 -54.92 -21.75 9.81
C MET A 9 -53.54 -21.54 10.44
N LEU A 10 -52.55 -22.35 10.04
CA LEU A 10 -51.13 -22.14 10.42
C LEU A 10 -50.57 -21.01 9.55
N ILE A 11 -50.29 -19.87 10.20
CA ILE A 11 -49.53 -18.78 9.60
C ILE A 11 -48.05 -19.08 9.77
N CYS A 12 -47.38 -19.53 8.68
CA CYS A 12 -45.92 -19.63 8.64
C CYS A 12 -45.34 -18.22 8.43
N LEU A 13 -44.82 -17.60 9.49
CA LEU A 13 -43.95 -16.44 9.36
C LEU A 13 -42.62 -16.89 8.76
N ALA A 14 -42.38 -16.62 7.48
CA ALA A 14 -41.09 -16.75 6.86
C ALA A 14 -40.20 -15.60 7.33
N ALA A 15 -39.27 -15.86 8.26
CA ALA A 15 -38.20 -14.94 8.62
C ALA A 15 -37.20 -14.84 7.47
N VAL A 16 -37.28 -13.75 6.71
CA VAL A 16 -36.28 -13.41 5.70
C VAL A 16 -35.04 -12.89 6.42
N SER A 17 -34.04 -13.77 6.59
CA SER A 17 -32.72 -13.40 7.10
C SER A 17 -32.01 -12.61 6.01
N LEU A 18 -31.97 -11.27 6.10
CA LEU A 18 -31.05 -10.45 5.30
C LEU A 18 -29.62 -10.72 5.79
N THR A 19 -28.94 -11.67 5.17
CA THR A 19 -27.48 -11.77 5.28
C THR A 19 -26.86 -10.62 4.51
N GLY A 20 -26.59 -9.52 5.22
CA GLY A 20 -25.81 -8.42 4.71
C GLY A 20 -24.38 -8.92 4.44
N GLY A 21 -24.07 -9.27 3.20
CA GLY A 21 -22.70 -9.50 2.77
C GLY A 21 -21.89 -8.24 3.00
N ALA A 22 -20.93 -8.26 3.91
CA ALA A 22 -19.93 -7.22 4.02
C ALA A 22 -19.14 -7.20 2.71
N LEU A 23 -19.39 -6.23 1.84
CA LEU A 23 -18.56 -5.97 0.68
C LEU A 23 -17.19 -5.56 1.22
N ALA A 24 -16.17 -6.38 1.01
CA ALA A 24 -14.80 -5.99 1.26
C ALA A 24 -14.53 -4.75 0.40
N ALA A 25 -14.27 -3.61 1.03
CA ALA A 25 -13.96 -2.38 0.32
C ALA A 25 -12.58 -2.56 -0.35
N ASP A 26 -12.52 -2.39 -1.66
CA ASP A 26 -11.25 -2.41 -2.38
C ASP A 26 -10.33 -1.29 -1.89
N THR A 27 -9.03 -1.60 -1.76
CA THR A 27 -8.02 -0.59 -1.43
C THR A 27 -8.02 0.50 -2.50
N PRO A 28 -8.15 1.79 -2.11
CA PRO A 28 -8.17 2.87 -3.09
C PRO A 28 -6.88 2.88 -3.91
N LYS A 29 -7.04 2.90 -5.24
CA LYS A 29 -5.94 2.95 -6.19
C LYS A 29 -5.62 4.40 -6.54
N ARG A 30 -4.34 4.68 -6.72
CA ARG A 30 -3.92 5.99 -7.22
C ARG A 30 -4.30 6.14 -8.70
N LYS A 31 -4.76 7.34 -9.05
CA LYS A 31 -5.04 7.69 -10.45
C LYS A 31 -3.79 7.52 -11.32
N SER A 32 -3.95 6.99 -12.53
CA SER A 32 -2.85 6.89 -13.51
C SER A 32 -2.27 8.26 -13.83
N GLY A 33 -0.95 8.34 -13.95
CA GLY A 33 -0.23 9.57 -14.27
C GLY A 33 1.04 9.76 -13.44
N LEU A 34 1.56 10.98 -13.50
CA LEU A 34 2.75 11.41 -12.79
C LEU A 34 2.39 11.88 -11.39
N TRP A 35 3.02 11.28 -10.42
CA TRP A 35 2.90 11.63 -9.01
C TRP A 35 4.20 12.20 -8.47
N GLU A 36 4.11 13.24 -7.68
CA GLU A 36 5.18 13.73 -6.84
C GLU A 36 5.00 13.17 -5.43
N ILE A 37 6.04 12.54 -4.90
CA ILE A 37 6.02 11.88 -3.60
C ILE A 37 7.16 12.44 -2.77
N ASN A 38 6.82 13.02 -1.64
CA ASN A 38 7.74 13.56 -0.66
C ASN A 38 7.71 12.70 0.57
N SER A 39 8.79 11.97 0.86
CA SER A 39 8.90 11.14 2.05
C SER A 39 9.99 11.66 2.97
N ARG A 40 9.71 11.64 4.26
CA ARG A 40 10.63 12.03 5.32
C ARG A 40 10.69 10.93 6.36
N MET A 41 11.87 10.62 6.83
CA MET A 41 12.09 9.71 7.93
C MET A 41 12.75 10.49 9.08
N ASP A 42 12.23 10.31 10.28
CA ASP A 42 12.77 11.01 11.46
C ASP A 42 14.25 10.65 11.65
N GLY A 43 15.07 11.68 11.93
CA GLY A 43 16.50 11.52 12.08
C GLY A 43 17.32 11.38 10.80
N MET A 44 16.68 11.41 9.62
CA MET A 44 17.38 11.34 8.34
C MET A 44 17.18 12.63 7.51
N PRO A 45 18.20 13.08 6.75
CA PRO A 45 18.02 14.20 5.83
C PRO A 45 16.98 13.84 4.76
N SER A 46 16.17 14.83 4.35
CA SER A 46 15.22 14.66 3.27
C SER A 46 15.94 14.37 1.96
N MET A 47 15.55 13.33 1.26
CA MET A 47 16.07 13.00 -0.08
C MET A 47 15.42 13.84 -1.20
N GLY A 48 14.50 14.75 -0.83
CA GLY A 48 13.72 15.52 -1.78
C GLY A 48 12.50 14.76 -2.32
N ALA A 49 11.71 15.45 -3.14
CA ALA A 49 10.57 14.86 -3.80
C ALA A 49 11.01 13.95 -4.93
N ILE A 50 10.43 12.77 -5.05
CA ILE A 50 10.56 11.89 -6.21
C ILE A 50 9.34 12.03 -7.10
N GLN A 51 9.50 11.82 -8.41
CA GLN A 51 8.38 11.74 -9.35
C GLN A 51 8.25 10.30 -9.85
N GLN A 52 7.06 9.76 -9.79
CA GLN A 52 6.76 8.39 -10.23
C GLN A 52 5.63 8.38 -11.25
N CYS A 53 5.83 7.69 -12.38
CA CYS A 53 4.76 7.39 -13.32
C CYS A 53 3.98 6.16 -12.81
N ILE A 54 2.67 6.30 -12.62
CA ILE A 54 1.79 5.28 -12.06
C ILE A 54 0.75 4.87 -13.10
N ASP A 55 0.47 3.57 -13.16
CA ASP A 55 -0.70 3.02 -13.84
C ASP A 55 -1.63 2.41 -12.79
N GLN A 56 -2.84 2.92 -12.70
CA GLN A 56 -3.87 2.50 -11.75
C GLN A 56 -4.15 0.97 -11.80
N ASN A 57 -3.99 0.33 -12.96
CA ASN A 57 -4.25 -1.10 -13.12
C ASN A 57 -3.14 -1.95 -12.49
N THR A 58 -1.93 -1.43 -12.42
CA THR A 58 -0.75 -2.11 -11.87
C THR A 58 -0.31 -1.52 -10.54
N ASP A 59 -1.03 -0.50 -10.03
CA ASP A 59 -0.74 0.19 -8.78
C ASP A 59 -1.16 -0.64 -7.58
N ASP A 60 -0.38 -1.65 -7.29
CA ASP A 60 -0.48 -2.44 -6.07
C ASP A 60 0.76 -2.23 -5.22
N LEU A 61 0.80 -1.07 -4.55
CA LEU A 61 1.92 -0.64 -3.72
C LEU A 61 2.33 -1.68 -2.67
N MET A 62 1.37 -2.44 -2.17
CA MET A 62 1.58 -3.41 -1.10
C MET A 62 2.08 -4.74 -1.63
N GLN A 63 1.49 -5.23 -2.71
CA GLN A 63 1.94 -6.47 -3.34
C GLN A 63 3.30 -6.32 -3.99
N GLN A 64 3.61 -5.15 -4.58
CA GLN A 64 4.94 -4.88 -5.12
C GLN A 64 6.01 -4.88 -4.03
N ARG A 65 5.75 -4.31 -2.86
CA ARG A 65 6.67 -4.38 -1.72
C ARG A 65 6.82 -5.79 -1.18
N ALA A 66 5.74 -6.54 -1.04
CA ALA A 66 5.79 -7.93 -0.60
C ALA A 66 6.55 -8.84 -1.57
N LYS A 67 6.45 -8.60 -2.88
CA LYS A 67 7.16 -9.37 -3.91
C LYS A 67 8.65 -9.01 -4.02
N ASN A 68 8.99 -7.73 -3.79
CA ASN A 68 10.36 -7.22 -3.98
C ASN A 68 11.23 -7.32 -2.73
N GLN A 69 10.64 -7.45 -1.55
CA GLN A 69 11.38 -7.70 -0.31
C GLN A 69 11.22 -9.17 0.06
N LYS A 70 12.34 -9.86 0.29
CA LYS A 70 12.38 -11.20 0.90
C LYS A 70 11.96 -11.13 2.39
N SER A 71 10.91 -10.37 2.70
CA SER A 71 10.38 -10.23 4.04
C SER A 71 9.33 -11.30 4.27
N ASP A 72 9.50 -12.10 5.30
CA ASP A 72 8.50 -13.05 5.77
C ASP A 72 7.53 -12.30 6.68
N CYS A 73 6.36 -11.94 6.14
CA CYS A 73 5.32 -11.24 6.89
C CYS A 73 4.29 -12.23 7.41
N SER A 74 4.21 -12.37 8.73
CA SER A 74 3.19 -13.17 9.39
C SER A 74 1.82 -12.45 9.49
N VAL A 75 1.83 -11.11 9.43
CA VAL A 75 0.62 -10.27 9.42
C VAL A 75 0.77 -9.19 8.35
N MET A 76 -0.28 -8.99 7.57
CA MET A 76 -0.40 -7.91 6.58
C MET A 76 -1.88 -7.51 6.46
N ASP A 77 -2.30 -6.61 7.34
CA ASP A 77 -3.67 -6.09 7.37
C ASP A 77 -3.74 -4.73 6.68
N ILE A 78 -4.59 -4.62 5.67
CA ILE A 78 -4.86 -3.38 4.95
C ILE A 78 -6.35 -3.14 5.02
N LYS A 79 -6.77 -2.06 5.68
CA LYS A 79 -8.18 -1.76 5.93
C LYS A 79 -8.54 -0.41 5.33
N PRO A 80 -9.20 -0.37 4.17
CA PRO A 80 -9.78 0.85 3.62
C PRO A 80 -10.99 1.30 4.45
N GLN A 81 -11.04 2.59 4.77
CA GLN A 81 -12.10 3.23 5.54
C GLN A 81 -12.44 4.60 4.95
N GLY A 82 -13.31 4.64 3.93
CA GLY A 82 -13.63 5.87 3.22
C GLY A 82 -12.42 6.46 2.51
N ASN A 83 -11.98 7.67 2.90
CA ASN A 83 -10.80 8.34 2.36
C ASN A 83 -9.50 7.98 3.11
N LYS A 84 -9.53 6.96 3.96
CA LYS A 84 -8.42 6.51 4.80
C LYS A 84 -8.08 5.05 4.49
N VAL A 85 -6.79 4.71 4.56
CA VAL A 85 -6.28 3.34 4.54
C VAL A 85 -5.43 3.13 5.79
N ILE A 86 -5.79 2.15 6.59
CA ILE A 86 -5.03 1.73 7.78
C ILE A 86 -4.22 0.49 7.40
N ILE A 87 -2.97 0.46 7.83
CA ILE A 87 -2.06 -0.65 7.59
C ILE A 87 -1.49 -1.13 8.91
N HIS A 88 -1.51 -2.44 9.10
CA HIS A 88 -0.78 -3.11 10.16
C HIS A 88 0.01 -4.27 9.57
N SER A 89 1.30 -4.37 9.87
CA SER A 89 2.12 -5.48 9.40
C SER A 89 3.14 -5.92 10.44
N VAL A 90 3.42 -7.23 10.44
CA VAL A 90 4.47 -7.86 11.23
C VAL A 90 5.33 -8.68 10.29
N CYS A 91 6.54 -8.23 10.03
CA CYS A 91 7.45 -8.85 9.08
C CYS A 91 8.80 -9.18 9.73
N LYS A 92 9.41 -10.28 9.31
CA LYS A 92 10.78 -10.66 9.71
C LYS A 92 11.74 -10.43 8.58
N PHE A 93 12.87 -9.81 8.87
CA PHE A 93 14.01 -9.67 7.97
C PHE A 93 15.31 -9.53 8.77
N GLU A 94 16.35 -10.18 8.31
CA GLU A 94 17.70 -10.15 8.93
C GLU A 94 17.69 -10.41 10.44
N GLY A 95 16.82 -11.31 10.92
CA GLY A 95 16.72 -11.66 12.34
C GLY A 95 15.96 -10.66 13.20
N THR A 96 15.45 -9.58 12.63
CA THR A 96 14.62 -8.56 13.30
C THR A 96 13.15 -8.73 12.94
N THR A 97 12.27 -8.59 13.92
CA THR A 97 10.84 -8.43 13.70
C THR A 97 10.49 -6.96 13.64
N ALA A 98 9.94 -6.50 12.52
CA ALA A 98 9.42 -5.15 12.34
C ALA A 98 7.90 -5.18 12.44
N THR A 99 7.35 -4.45 13.40
CA THR A 99 5.92 -4.21 13.55
C THR A 99 5.63 -2.80 13.09
N SER A 100 4.83 -2.67 12.02
CA SER A 100 4.52 -1.37 11.41
C SER A 100 3.03 -1.08 11.52
N ASP A 101 2.71 0.14 11.97
CA ASP A 101 1.38 0.71 11.98
C ASP A 101 1.38 1.96 11.10
N GLY A 102 0.47 2.03 10.13
CA GLY A 102 0.41 3.12 9.16
C GLY A 102 -1.00 3.61 8.90
N GLU A 103 -1.10 4.88 8.57
CA GLU A 103 -2.33 5.52 8.14
C GLU A 103 -2.06 6.38 6.91
N PHE A 104 -2.91 6.26 5.89
CA PHE A 104 -2.90 7.10 4.70
C PHE A 104 -4.26 7.73 4.54
N VAL A 105 -4.32 9.05 4.34
CA VAL A 105 -5.57 9.82 4.27
C VAL A 105 -5.53 10.77 3.08
N GLY A 106 -6.62 10.83 2.32
CA GLY A 106 -6.78 11.79 1.24
C GLY A 106 -7.62 11.29 0.08
N ALA A 107 -7.59 12.06 -1.00
CA ALA A 107 -8.17 11.68 -2.28
C ALA A 107 -7.08 11.01 -3.13
N PHE A 108 -7.10 9.70 -3.23
CA PHE A 108 -6.07 8.91 -3.91
C PHE A 108 -6.02 9.12 -5.43
N ASP A 109 -6.92 9.90 -5.97
CA ASP A 109 -6.92 10.39 -7.35
C ASP A 109 -6.25 11.76 -7.51
N LEU A 110 -6.02 12.51 -6.42
CA LEU A 110 -5.47 13.86 -6.44
C LEU A 110 -4.28 14.06 -5.50
N ALA A 111 -4.46 13.76 -4.22
CA ALA A 111 -3.42 13.92 -3.21
C ALA A 111 -3.76 13.12 -1.95
N TYR A 112 -2.73 12.59 -1.29
CA TYR A 112 -2.89 11.94 0.01
C TYR A 112 -1.63 12.15 0.86
N LYS A 113 -1.80 11.98 2.16
CA LYS A 113 -0.72 11.98 3.15
C LYS A 113 -0.70 10.65 3.87
N GLY A 114 0.46 10.26 4.34
CA GLY A 114 0.60 9.05 5.13
C GLY A 114 1.65 9.19 6.21
N SER A 115 1.50 8.35 7.23
CA SER A 115 2.52 8.13 8.24
C SER A 115 2.61 6.65 8.55
N ILE A 116 3.83 6.18 8.81
CA ILE A 116 4.11 4.80 9.23
C ILE A 116 5.05 4.87 10.42
N ASN A 117 4.66 4.21 11.51
CA ASN A 117 5.54 3.95 12.65
C ASN A 117 5.95 2.49 12.61
N THR A 118 7.25 2.23 12.70
CA THR A 118 7.78 0.86 12.72
C THR A 118 8.60 0.66 14.00
N ARG A 119 8.34 -0.41 14.73
CA ARG A 119 9.14 -0.88 15.87
C ARG A 119 9.93 -2.11 15.46
N TYR A 120 11.18 -2.15 15.89
CA TYR A 120 12.14 -3.21 15.58
C TYR A 120 12.51 -4.01 16.84
N SER A 121 12.41 -5.31 16.78
CA SER A 121 12.78 -6.22 17.87
C SER A 121 13.52 -7.46 17.33
N PRO A 122 14.81 -7.63 17.66
CA PRO A 122 15.72 -6.67 18.30
C PRO A 122 15.91 -5.40 17.47
N PRO A 123 16.54 -4.33 18.03
CA PRO A 123 16.86 -3.12 17.29
C PRO A 123 17.64 -3.38 16.01
N MET A 124 17.28 -2.71 14.92
CA MET A 124 17.92 -2.81 13.62
C MET A 124 18.89 -1.63 13.44
N HIS A 125 20.18 -1.91 13.21
CA HIS A 125 21.23 -0.89 13.13
C HIS A 125 21.21 0.12 14.29
N GLY A 126 20.88 -0.35 15.50
CA GLY A 126 20.78 0.50 16.69
C GLY A 126 19.46 1.26 16.85
N MET A 127 18.53 1.16 15.90
CA MET A 127 17.20 1.80 15.96
C MET A 127 16.17 0.81 16.48
N SER A 128 15.45 1.19 17.54
CA SER A 128 14.30 0.43 18.06
C SER A 128 12.97 0.83 17.42
N GLU A 129 12.91 2.03 16.84
CA GLU A 129 11.75 2.53 16.11
C GLU A 129 12.14 3.49 14.99
N SER A 130 11.29 3.62 14.00
CA SER A 130 11.38 4.65 12.96
C SER A 130 9.99 5.20 12.66
N ARG A 131 9.94 6.49 12.31
CA ARG A 131 8.72 7.14 11.82
C ARG A 131 8.97 7.71 10.44
N MET A 132 8.09 7.36 9.52
CA MET A 132 8.09 7.89 8.17
C MET A 132 6.81 8.69 7.95
N SER A 133 6.92 9.86 7.35
CA SER A 133 5.80 10.63 6.81
C SER A 133 5.91 10.73 5.29
N LEU A 134 4.77 10.81 4.62
CA LEU A 134 4.68 10.85 3.17
C LEU A 134 3.59 11.83 2.76
N ASP A 135 3.92 12.69 1.80
CA ASP A 135 2.99 13.55 1.08
C ASP A 135 3.05 13.18 -0.41
N ALA A 136 1.91 12.86 -1.02
CA ALA A 136 1.83 12.53 -2.43
C ALA A 136 0.81 13.41 -3.15
N LYS A 137 1.18 13.87 -4.37
CA LYS A 137 0.34 14.74 -5.19
C LYS A 137 0.40 14.31 -6.64
N TRP A 138 -0.76 14.20 -7.29
CA TRP A 138 -0.87 13.98 -8.72
C TRP A 138 -0.50 15.25 -9.49
N LEU A 139 0.37 15.15 -10.50
CA LEU A 139 0.86 16.27 -11.30
C LEU A 139 0.25 16.34 -12.68
N GLY A 140 -0.36 15.24 -13.15
CA GLY A 140 -0.88 15.16 -14.51
C GLY A 140 -0.52 13.82 -15.17
N PRO A 141 -0.61 13.72 -16.51
CA PRO A 141 -0.15 12.54 -17.24
C PRO A 141 1.35 12.31 -17.05
N CYS A 142 1.80 11.05 -17.21
CA CYS A 142 3.23 10.74 -17.27
C CYS A 142 3.90 11.49 -18.42
N LYS A 143 5.18 11.83 -18.27
CA LYS A 143 5.95 12.51 -19.31
C LYS A 143 6.15 11.59 -20.53
N PRO A 144 6.31 12.13 -21.74
CA PRO A 144 6.63 11.33 -22.92
C PRO A 144 7.85 10.43 -22.66
N GLY A 145 7.73 9.16 -23.04
CA GLY A 145 8.77 8.16 -22.84
C GLY A 145 8.82 7.51 -21.46
N GLN A 146 8.06 8.01 -20.49
CA GLN A 146 7.94 7.32 -19.18
C GLN A 146 7.04 6.10 -19.29
N LYS A 147 7.42 5.05 -18.58
CA LYS A 147 6.62 3.83 -18.40
C LYS A 147 6.08 3.76 -16.97
N PRO A 148 4.96 3.06 -16.74
CA PRO A 148 4.49 2.75 -15.40
C PRO A 148 5.60 2.12 -14.54
N GLY A 149 5.81 2.66 -13.35
CA GLY A 149 6.88 2.26 -12.44
C GLY A 149 8.16 3.11 -12.53
N ASP A 150 8.33 3.91 -13.57
CA ASP A 150 9.49 4.81 -13.70
C ASP A 150 9.52 5.84 -12.57
N VAL A 151 10.68 5.95 -11.93
CA VAL A 151 10.95 6.89 -10.84
C VAL A 151 12.04 7.88 -11.27
N ILE A 152 11.74 9.17 -11.16
CA ILE A 152 12.68 10.26 -11.38
C ILE A 152 13.07 10.88 -10.05
N MET A 153 14.35 10.96 -9.78
CA MET A 153 14.90 11.71 -8.63
C MET A 153 15.46 13.05 -9.10
N PRO A 154 15.25 14.15 -8.37
CA PRO A 154 15.65 15.50 -8.81
C PRO A 154 17.13 15.62 -9.21
N ASN A 155 18.02 14.86 -8.57
CA ASN A 155 19.46 14.94 -8.75
C ASN A 155 20.09 13.73 -9.47
N MET A 156 19.31 12.70 -9.83
CA MET A 156 19.83 11.44 -10.39
C MET A 156 19.15 11.01 -11.68
N GLY A 157 18.23 11.82 -12.22
CA GLY A 157 17.50 11.47 -13.43
C GLY A 157 16.50 10.30 -13.25
N ASN A 158 16.23 9.59 -14.34
CA ASN A 158 15.31 8.44 -14.33
C ASN A 158 16.03 7.18 -13.81
N MET A 159 15.75 6.81 -12.56
CA MET A 159 16.33 5.61 -11.95
C MET A 159 15.93 4.31 -12.66
N GLY A 160 14.74 4.23 -13.23
CA GLY A 160 14.31 3.06 -14.00
C GLY A 160 15.17 2.86 -15.25
N ALA A 161 15.45 3.94 -15.98
CA ALA A 161 16.36 3.92 -17.13
C ALA A 161 17.80 3.58 -16.71
N MET A 162 18.27 4.16 -15.60
CA MET A 162 19.62 3.83 -15.06
C MET A 162 19.74 2.35 -14.67
N MET A 163 18.77 1.79 -13.96
CA MET A 163 18.77 0.38 -13.54
C MET A 163 18.66 -0.59 -14.73
N SER A 164 18.11 -0.13 -15.85
CA SER A 164 17.99 -0.89 -17.09
C SER A 164 19.24 -0.78 -17.98
N ASP A 165 20.20 0.11 -17.65
CA ASP A 165 21.45 0.26 -18.39
C ASP A 165 22.33 -1.00 -18.22
N PRO A 166 22.74 -1.66 -19.33
CA PRO A 166 23.56 -2.88 -19.26
C PRO A 166 24.88 -2.70 -18.49
N LYS A 167 25.47 -1.50 -18.55
CA LYS A 167 26.73 -1.19 -17.83
C LYS A 167 26.51 -1.14 -16.32
N ILE A 168 25.39 -0.56 -15.89
CA ILE A 168 25.02 -0.49 -14.47
C ILE A 168 24.73 -1.88 -13.94
N GLN A 169 24.01 -2.71 -14.70
CA GLN A 169 23.72 -4.10 -14.32
C GLN A 169 25.00 -4.93 -14.21
N GLU A 170 25.95 -4.75 -15.10
CA GLU A 170 27.24 -5.43 -15.04
C GLU A 170 28.07 -5.00 -13.82
N MET A 171 28.12 -3.69 -13.51
CA MET A 171 28.79 -3.19 -12.30
C MET A 171 28.16 -3.73 -11.01
N MET A 172 26.83 -3.86 -10.96
CA MET A 172 26.13 -4.42 -9.80
C MET A 172 26.42 -5.92 -9.64
N ARG A 173 26.52 -6.67 -10.75
CA ARG A 173 26.89 -8.09 -10.76
C ARG A 173 28.32 -8.32 -10.25
N GLN A 174 29.25 -7.44 -10.62
CA GLN A 174 30.65 -7.51 -10.17
C GLN A 174 30.83 -7.24 -8.67
N ARG A 175 29.95 -6.44 -8.05
CA ARG A 175 29.97 -6.16 -6.60
C ARG A 175 29.40 -7.28 -5.73
N GLN A 176 28.72 -8.25 -6.32
CA GLN A 176 28.13 -9.41 -5.60
C GLN A 176 29.04 -10.64 -5.60
N LYS A 177 30.23 -10.58 -6.21
CA LYS A 177 31.27 -11.58 -6.16
C LYS A 177 32.35 -11.19 -5.15
#